data_510a8a6bce63aa320a844cccb912b57f
#
_entry.id   510a8a6bce63aa320a844cccb912b57f
#
_cell.length_a   1.000
_cell.length_b   1.000
_cell.length_c   1.000
_cell.angle_alpha   90.00
_cell.angle_beta   90.00
_cell.angle_gamma   90.00
#
_symmetry.space_group_name_H-M   'P 1'
#
loop_
_entity.id
_entity.type
_entity.pdbx_description
1 polymer ?
#
loop_
_entity_poly.entity_id
_entity_poly.type
_entity_poly.pdbx_seq_one_letter_code
_entity_poly.pdbx_strand_id
1 'polypeptide(L)'
;MRLIFKYILVLLLANFCTSLIAQDFYPSQRPFDKTRIQYQKFAWHFFSSQNFEVYYFGKNENLAKTTIQFAESDFQKITQLLSYTPFQKTKIFVYPSQSELLQSNSGISLDNPDEVENENLSKFRFEISFSEDFTNFRKNLIKEISKVYVHDMLYGGSIKDVLQNSLLLSLPEWYLAGISAYVAFGDSPEMNQYMYQVVSSNKVRKPSLARGKEAELLGQSIWNYIAKTYGKQPVGNILNLTRIIRNDQSSISSTLRRPFAKFLKEWYEFYLSESKQYDVNTVATQGITELIQKELNRGEVLRDFKVSSDGNWLAYVIDESGKFQIQLMNLKTKKTNEIFKTGLKDPLRISNGKGPLVFWSKTNS
;
A
#
# COMPACT_ATOMS: atom_id res chain seq x y z
N MET A 1 16.87 44.11 44.74
CA MET A 1 16.01 42.92 44.69
C MET A 1 15.47 42.57 43.32
N ARG A 2 14.85 43.47 42.56
CA ARG A 2 14.30 43.16 41.18
C ARG A 2 15.35 42.73 40.14
N LEU A 3 16.59 43.24 40.20
CA LEU A 3 17.65 42.85 39.26
C LEU A 3 18.16 41.44 39.50
N ILE A 4 18.37 41.07 40.77
CA ILE A 4 18.84 39.74 41.17
C ILE A 4 17.81 38.66 40.77
N PHE A 5 16.52 38.94 40.90
CA PHE A 5 15.45 38.05 40.51
C PHE A 5 15.43 37.79 38.96
N LYS A 6 15.74 38.81 38.18
CA LYS A 6 15.86 38.66 36.69
C LYS A 6 17.03 37.76 36.30
N TYR A 7 18.19 37.90 36.98
CA TYR A 7 19.33 37.04 36.69
C TYR A 7 19.11 35.59 37.15
N ILE A 8 18.45 35.37 38.26
CA ILE A 8 18.06 34.03 38.73
C ILE A 8 17.07 33.36 37.75
N LEU A 9 16.11 34.13 37.24
CA LEU A 9 15.15 33.63 36.25
C LEU A 9 15.80 33.27 34.91
N VAL A 10 16.77 34.07 34.44
CA VAL A 10 17.54 33.76 33.21
C VAL A 10 18.41 32.53 33.43
N LEU A 11 19.03 32.39 34.58
CA LEU A 11 19.86 31.22 34.93
C LEU A 11 19.03 29.91 35.03
N LEU A 12 17.81 30.00 35.57
CA LEU A 12 16.85 28.90 35.61
C LEU A 12 16.37 28.51 34.18
N LEU A 13 16.07 29.48 33.33
CA LEU A 13 15.70 29.23 31.93
C LEU A 13 16.85 28.64 31.11
N ALA A 14 18.10 29.08 31.35
CA ALA A 14 19.27 28.55 30.68
C ALA A 14 19.53 27.06 31.05
N ASN A 15 19.28 26.67 32.28
CA ASN A 15 19.38 25.25 32.72
C ASN A 15 18.26 24.36 32.15
N PHE A 16 17.08 24.93 31.82
CA PHE A 16 16.01 24.18 31.17
C PHE A 16 16.32 23.86 29.71
N CYS A 17 17.08 24.69 29.01
CA CYS A 17 17.47 24.47 27.62
C CYS A 17 18.55 23.39 27.43
N THR A 18 19.35 23.09 28.46
CA THR A 18 20.41 22.05 28.35
C THR A 18 19.90 20.63 28.56
N SER A 19 18.69 20.46 29.13
CA SER A 19 18.08 19.14 29.36
C SER A 19 17.44 18.52 28.12
N LEU A 20 17.30 19.28 27.03
CA LEU A 20 16.62 18.83 25.81
C LEU A 20 17.57 18.16 24.77
N ILE A 21 18.89 18.12 25.02
CA ILE A 21 19.86 17.57 24.07
C ILE A 21 20.34 16.16 24.46
N ALA A 22 19.91 15.61 25.58
CA ALA A 22 20.41 14.34 26.11
C ALA A 22 19.40 13.19 26.01
N GLN A 23 18.75 13.03 24.88
CA GLN A 23 18.22 11.74 24.50
C GLN A 23 19.12 11.19 23.38
N ASP A 24 20.28 10.68 23.76
CA ASP A 24 21.04 9.78 22.93
C ASP A 24 20.17 8.57 22.63
N PHE A 25 19.72 8.52 21.40
CA PHE A 25 18.92 7.42 20.87
C PHE A 25 19.86 6.21 20.72
N TYR A 26 19.90 5.35 21.75
CA TYR A 26 20.69 4.13 21.67
C TYR A 26 20.14 3.23 20.54
N PRO A 27 20.99 2.76 19.61
CA PRO A 27 20.58 1.86 18.51
C PRO A 27 19.87 0.60 18.99
N SER A 28 20.10 0.17 20.24
CA SER A 28 19.46 -0.98 20.89
C SER A 28 17.97 -0.77 21.22
N GLN A 29 17.47 0.47 21.18
CA GLN A 29 16.06 0.78 21.45
C GLN A 29 15.20 0.79 20.16
N ARG A 30 15.81 0.64 18.99
CA ARG A 30 15.07 0.52 17.74
C ARG A 30 14.51 -0.89 17.61
N PRO A 31 13.22 -1.05 17.25
CA PRO A 31 12.68 -2.36 16.90
C PRO A 31 13.54 -2.96 15.78
N PHE A 32 14.04 -4.16 15.97
CA PHE A 32 14.97 -4.84 15.06
C PHE A 32 14.42 -5.00 13.64
N ASP A 33 13.10 -5.03 13.49
CA ASP A 33 12.38 -5.15 12.23
C ASP A 33 12.31 -3.85 11.40
N LYS A 34 12.66 -2.72 11.99
CA LYS A 34 12.68 -1.40 11.33
C LYS A 34 14.07 -0.96 10.86
N THR A 35 15.11 -1.74 11.16
CA THR A 35 16.48 -1.39 10.77
C THR A 35 16.87 -2.15 9.51
N ARG A 36 16.89 -1.48 8.36
CA ARG A 36 17.54 -2.04 7.18
C ARG A 36 19.04 -1.87 7.31
N ILE A 37 19.75 -2.99 7.48
CA ILE A 37 21.19 -3.05 7.41
C ILE A 37 21.54 -3.41 5.97
N GLN A 38 22.44 -2.66 5.36
CA GLN A 38 22.98 -3.06 4.06
C GLN A 38 23.97 -4.20 4.28
N TYR A 39 23.54 -5.41 3.93
CA TYR A 39 24.38 -6.61 4.05
C TYR A 39 25.27 -6.85 2.85
N GLN A 40 24.98 -6.21 1.72
CA GLN A 40 25.69 -6.41 0.46
C GLN A 40 26.06 -5.08 -0.20
N LYS A 41 27.28 -5.00 -0.76
CA LYS A 41 27.66 -3.89 -1.64
C LYS A 41 27.16 -4.20 -3.05
N PHE A 42 26.38 -3.30 -3.61
CA PHE A 42 25.85 -3.41 -4.96
C PHE A 42 26.73 -2.59 -5.93
N ALA A 43 27.36 -3.26 -6.91
CA ALA A 43 28.02 -2.59 -8.01
C ALA A 43 26.98 -2.32 -9.10
N TRP A 44 26.45 -1.11 -9.11
CA TRP A 44 25.37 -0.73 -10.02
C TRP A 44 25.87 -0.46 -11.43
N HIS A 45 25.19 -1.02 -12.41
CA HIS A 45 25.24 -0.72 -13.83
C HIS A 45 23.87 -0.19 -14.26
N PHE A 46 23.77 0.49 -15.40
CA PHE A 46 22.49 0.96 -15.89
C PHE A 46 22.37 0.91 -17.41
N PHE A 47 21.14 0.80 -17.88
CA PHE A 47 20.73 1.07 -19.24
C PHE A 47 19.92 2.36 -19.28
N SER A 48 20.11 3.16 -20.33
CA SER A 48 19.35 4.39 -20.55
C SER A 48 18.60 4.29 -21.87
N SER A 49 17.33 4.65 -21.85
CA SER A 49 16.44 4.80 -23.02
C SER A 49 15.96 6.24 -23.15
N GLN A 50 14.93 6.48 -23.94
CA GLN A 50 14.37 7.82 -24.12
C GLN A 50 13.77 8.38 -22.83
N ASN A 51 13.01 7.56 -22.09
CA ASN A 51 12.23 8.00 -20.94
C ASN A 51 12.68 7.40 -19.61
N PHE A 52 13.56 6.37 -19.62
CA PHE A 52 13.94 5.62 -18.43
C PHE A 52 15.45 5.40 -18.30
N GLU A 53 15.89 5.25 -17.05
CA GLU A 53 17.18 4.69 -16.67
C GLU A 53 16.91 3.49 -15.75
N VAL A 54 17.36 2.30 -16.13
CA VAL A 54 17.20 1.08 -15.34
C VAL A 54 18.51 0.65 -14.77
N TYR A 55 18.62 0.69 -13.45
CA TYR A 55 19.79 0.31 -12.66
C TYR A 55 19.68 -1.15 -12.23
N TYR A 56 20.75 -1.91 -12.40
CA TYR A 56 20.86 -3.32 -12.03
C TYR A 56 22.27 -3.63 -11.49
N PHE A 57 22.44 -4.79 -10.89
CA PHE A 57 23.75 -5.26 -10.39
C PHE A 57 23.95 -6.74 -10.69
N GLY A 58 25.20 -7.19 -10.62
CA GLY A 58 25.56 -8.59 -10.84
C GLY A 58 25.22 -9.08 -12.26
N LYS A 59 24.69 -10.31 -12.37
CA LYS A 59 24.35 -10.96 -13.65
C LYS A 59 22.91 -10.69 -14.10
N ASN A 60 22.28 -9.62 -13.63
CA ASN A 60 20.86 -9.32 -13.87
C ASN A 60 20.61 -8.43 -15.11
N GLU A 61 21.53 -8.42 -16.05
CA GLU A 61 21.45 -7.63 -17.29
C GLU A 61 20.17 -7.90 -18.10
N ASN A 62 19.78 -9.17 -18.25
CA ASN A 62 18.59 -9.53 -19.00
C ASN A 62 17.30 -9.02 -18.34
N LEU A 63 17.23 -9.06 -17.01
CA LEU A 63 16.10 -8.50 -16.26
C LEU A 63 16.00 -6.99 -16.49
N ALA A 64 17.14 -6.27 -16.45
CA ALA A 64 17.17 -4.83 -16.71
C ALA A 64 16.76 -4.47 -18.14
N LYS A 65 17.20 -5.24 -19.15
CA LYS A 65 16.77 -5.08 -20.54
C LYS A 65 15.26 -5.30 -20.71
N THR A 66 14.72 -6.34 -20.09
CA THR A 66 13.27 -6.61 -20.11
C THR A 66 12.49 -5.49 -19.40
N THR A 67 13.00 -5.01 -18.27
CA THR A 67 12.37 -3.91 -17.52
C THR A 67 12.28 -2.64 -18.35
N ILE A 68 13.37 -2.23 -19.02
CA ILE A 68 13.37 -1.00 -19.83
C ILE A 68 12.48 -1.14 -21.07
N GLN A 69 12.43 -2.34 -21.68
CA GLN A 69 11.51 -2.62 -22.79
C GLN A 69 10.04 -2.53 -22.37
N PHE A 70 9.67 -3.08 -21.22
CA PHE A 70 8.32 -2.96 -20.69
C PHE A 70 7.98 -1.51 -20.38
N ALA A 71 8.85 -0.79 -19.68
CA ALA A 71 8.64 0.61 -19.33
C ALA A 71 8.40 1.48 -20.56
N GLU A 72 9.24 1.37 -21.58
CA GLU A 72 9.07 2.13 -22.84
C GLU A 72 7.80 1.73 -23.59
N SER A 73 7.47 0.43 -23.64
CA SER A 73 6.27 -0.04 -24.36
C SER A 73 4.97 0.45 -23.72
N ASP A 74 4.96 0.69 -22.40
CA ASP A 74 3.78 1.16 -21.67
C ASP A 74 3.77 2.69 -21.45
N PHE A 75 4.86 3.40 -21.75
CA PHE A 75 5.00 4.83 -21.50
C PHE A 75 3.86 5.65 -22.09
N GLN A 76 3.58 5.46 -23.38
CA GLN A 76 2.53 6.22 -24.08
C GLN A 76 1.13 5.96 -23.48
N LYS A 77 0.83 4.71 -23.14
CA LYS A 77 -0.44 4.33 -22.51
C LYS A 77 -0.63 5.01 -21.16
N ILE A 78 0.43 5.03 -20.33
CA ILE A 78 0.41 5.66 -19.01
C ILE A 78 0.21 7.17 -19.14
N THR A 79 1.04 7.84 -19.96
CA THR A 79 1.02 9.30 -20.12
C THR A 79 -0.29 9.80 -20.72
N GLN A 80 -0.87 9.09 -21.69
CA GLN A 80 -2.17 9.42 -22.27
C GLN A 80 -3.30 9.29 -21.24
N LEU A 81 -3.33 8.20 -20.46
CA LEU A 81 -4.38 8.00 -19.47
C LEU A 81 -4.33 9.03 -18.34
N LEU A 82 -3.13 9.37 -17.87
CA LEU A 82 -2.92 10.40 -16.85
C LEU A 82 -3.05 11.82 -17.43
N SER A 83 -3.02 11.99 -18.74
CA SER A 83 -2.90 13.29 -19.43
C SER A 83 -1.71 14.10 -18.90
N TYR A 84 -0.58 13.38 -18.69
CA TYR A 84 0.64 13.94 -18.11
C TYR A 84 1.88 13.28 -18.72
N THR A 85 2.88 14.09 -19.08
CA THR A 85 4.19 13.62 -19.57
C THR A 85 5.29 14.23 -18.70
N PRO A 86 6.17 13.43 -18.10
CA PRO A 86 7.29 13.92 -17.30
C PRO A 86 8.35 14.63 -18.16
N PHE A 87 9.08 15.58 -17.55
CA PHE A 87 10.15 16.30 -18.22
C PHE A 87 11.51 15.64 -18.07
N GLN A 88 11.63 14.65 -17.18
CA GLN A 88 12.89 13.96 -16.88
C GLN A 88 12.72 12.44 -16.92
N LYS A 89 13.84 11.74 -17.10
CA LYS A 89 13.83 10.28 -17.10
C LYS A 89 13.53 9.71 -15.73
N THR A 90 12.74 8.66 -15.71
CA THR A 90 12.45 7.91 -14.48
C THR A 90 13.54 6.89 -14.21
N LYS A 91 14.08 6.87 -12.99
CA LYS A 91 15.12 5.96 -12.52
C LYS A 91 14.50 4.75 -11.84
N ILE A 92 14.78 3.56 -12.35
CA ILE A 92 14.24 2.30 -11.88
C ILE A 92 15.39 1.45 -11.35
N PHE A 93 15.37 1.11 -10.06
CA PHE A 93 16.31 0.18 -9.46
C PHE A 93 15.68 -1.20 -9.39
N VAL A 94 16.13 -2.12 -10.24
CA VAL A 94 15.55 -3.45 -10.34
C VAL A 94 16.38 -4.48 -9.58
N TYR A 95 15.68 -5.26 -8.74
CA TYR A 95 16.26 -6.33 -7.94
C TYR A 95 15.72 -7.68 -8.42
N PRO A 96 16.58 -8.72 -8.52
CA PRO A 96 16.15 -10.04 -9.00
C PRO A 96 15.22 -10.76 -8.02
N SER A 97 15.15 -10.33 -6.76
CA SER A 97 14.24 -10.90 -5.76
C SER A 97 13.89 -9.91 -4.66
N GLN A 98 12.80 -10.18 -3.95
CA GLN A 98 12.41 -9.40 -2.77
C GLN A 98 13.45 -9.49 -1.65
N SER A 99 14.14 -10.63 -1.51
CA SER A 99 15.19 -10.79 -0.50
C SER A 99 16.39 -9.88 -0.76
N GLU A 100 16.77 -9.68 -2.02
CA GLU A 100 17.87 -8.77 -2.39
C GLU A 100 17.45 -7.30 -2.22
N LEU A 101 16.22 -6.95 -2.56
CA LEU A 101 15.68 -5.64 -2.25
C LEU A 101 15.73 -5.37 -0.74
N LEU A 102 15.38 -6.34 0.08
CA LEU A 102 15.43 -6.23 1.54
C LEU A 102 16.85 -6.16 2.12
N GLN A 103 17.87 -6.63 1.40
CA GLN A 103 19.29 -6.49 1.78
C GLN A 103 19.89 -5.11 1.39
N SER A 104 19.17 -4.35 0.59
CA SER A 104 19.53 -2.99 0.22
C SER A 104 19.03 -2.01 1.29
N ASN A 105 19.80 -0.98 1.59
CA ASN A 105 19.34 0.16 2.37
C ASN A 105 19.02 1.38 1.49
N SER A 106 19.03 1.20 0.17
CA SER A 106 18.66 2.27 -0.74
C SER A 106 17.18 2.62 -0.57
N GLY A 107 16.90 3.87 -0.25
CA GLY A 107 15.56 4.40 -0.31
C GLY A 107 14.65 4.06 0.87
N ILE A 108 15.17 3.67 2.04
CA ILE A 108 14.35 3.50 3.24
C ILE A 108 14.89 4.37 4.37
N SER A 109 14.07 5.31 4.81
CA SER A 109 14.17 5.93 6.13
C SER A 109 13.45 5.04 7.13
N LEU A 110 14.11 4.88 8.27
CA LEU A 110 13.64 4.01 9.35
C LEU A 110 12.60 4.70 10.22
N ASP A 111 12.61 6.03 10.20
CA ASP A 111 11.77 6.83 11.08
C ASP A 111 10.42 7.20 10.44
N ASN A 112 10.37 7.21 9.10
CA ASN A 112 9.17 7.57 8.37
C ASN A 112 9.19 6.95 6.95
N PRO A 113 8.66 5.73 6.75
CA PRO A 113 8.63 5.07 5.43
C PRO A 113 7.95 5.91 4.35
N ASP A 114 6.91 6.66 4.73
CA ASP A 114 6.14 7.51 3.81
C ASP A 114 6.96 8.73 3.34
N GLU A 115 7.83 9.29 4.20
CA GLU A 115 8.70 10.41 3.82
C GLU A 115 9.74 9.99 2.78
N VAL A 116 10.26 8.78 2.89
CA VAL A 116 11.26 8.26 1.94
C VAL A 116 10.63 7.87 0.63
N GLU A 117 9.44 7.27 0.65
CA GLU A 117 8.72 7.04 -0.59
C GLU A 117 8.49 8.35 -1.32
N ASN A 118 8.03 9.39 -0.64
CA ASN A 118 7.83 10.72 -1.21
C ASN A 118 9.14 11.35 -1.70
N GLU A 119 10.27 11.21 -0.98
CA GLU A 119 11.57 11.69 -1.42
C GLU A 119 12.06 10.97 -2.68
N ASN A 120 11.88 9.66 -2.77
CA ASN A 120 12.20 8.89 -3.97
C ASN A 120 11.33 9.29 -5.16
N LEU A 121 10.02 9.42 -4.95
CA LEU A 121 9.08 9.86 -5.97
C LEU A 121 9.42 11.26 -6.49
N SER A 122 9.79 12.20 -5.61
CA SER A 122 10.21 13.56 -5.99
C SER A 122 11.52 13.58 -6.79
N LYS A 123 12.37 12.56 -6.64
CA LYS A 123 13.61 12.37 -7.41
C LYS A 123 13.40 11.54 -8.69
N PHE A 124 12.17 11.28 -9.09
CA PHE A 124 11.84 10.40 -10.21
C PHE A 124 12.49 9.04 -10.13
N ARG A 125 12.41 8.43 -8.96
CA ARG A 125 13.09 7.19 -8.67
C ARG A 125 12.19 6.25 -7.90
N PHE A 126 12.29 4.95 -8.19
CA PHE A 126 11.69 3.89 -7.38
C PHE A 126 12.49 2.60 -7.46
N GLU A 127 12.19 1.69 -6.54
CA GLU A 127 12.79 0.38 -6.43
C GLU A 127 11.74 -0.70 -6.66
N ILE A 128 12.09 -1.72 -7.43
CA ILE A 128 11.19 -2.83 -7.72
C ILE A 128 11.94 -4.16 -7.72
N SER A 129 11.35 -5.17 -7.08
CA SER A 129 11.88 -6.53 -7.14
C SER A 129 11.11 -7.35 -8.17
N PHE A 130 11.84 -8.22 -8.88
CA PHE A 130 11.21 -9.21 -9.73
C PHE A 130 10.45 -10.23 -8.86
N SER A 131 9.21 -10.47 -9.21
CA SER A 131 8.39 -11.55 -8.68
C SER A 131 8.29 -12.61 -9.77
N GLU A 132 8.47 -13.84 -9.49
CA GLU A 132 8.57 -15.06 -10.32
C GLU A 132 7.84 -15.07 -11.69
N ASP A 133 6.99 -14.07 -11.98
CA ASP A 133 6.17 -13.91 -13.18
C ASP A 133 6.34 -12.53 -13.81
N PHE A 134 6.72 -12.50 -15.09
CA PHE A 134 6.88 -11.26 -15.86
C PHE A 134 5.57 -10.50 -16.09
N THR A 135 4.43 -11.18 -16.11
CA THR A 135 3.12 -10.52 -16.29
C THR A 135 2.78 -9.66 -15.07
N ASN A 136 2.94 -10.22 -13.87
CA ASN A 136 2.72 -9.49 -12.63
C ASN A 136 3.81 -8.44 -12.39
N PHE A 137 5.06 -8.76 -12.72
CA PHE A 137 6.16 -7.80 -12.67
C PHE A 137 5.87 -6.57 -13.53
N ARG A 138 5.44 -6.75 -14.80
CA ARG A 138 5.09 -5.65 -15.71
C ARG A 138 3.95 -4.79 -15.14
N LYS A 139 2.92 -5.41 -14.57
CA LYS A 139 1.82 -4.66 -13.95
C LYS A 139 2.30 -3.84 -12.75
N ASN A 140 3.12 -4.42 -11.89
CA ASN A 140 3.71 -3.70 -10.76
C ASN A 140 4.63 -2.56 -11.25
N LEU A 141 5.40 -2.78 -12.31
CA LEU A 141 6.23 -1.75 -12.95
C LEU A 141 5.38 -0.56 -13.43
N ILE A 142 4.25 -0.83 -14.11
CA ILE A 142 3.30 0.20 -14.54
C ILE A 142 2.74 0.96 -13.33
N LYS A 143 2.42 0.26 -12.24
CA LYS A 143 1.92 0.86 -11.00
C LYS A 143 2.93 1.83 -10.40
N GLU A 144 4.20 1.41 -10.27
CA GLU A 144 5.24 2.26 -9.69
C GLU A 144 5.59 3.46 -10.59
N ILE A 145 5.66 3.28 -11.92
CA ILE A 145 5.79 4.39 -12.87
C ILE A 145 4.64 5.39 -12.71
N SER A 146 3.41 4.88 -12.59
CA SER A 146 2.22 5.72 -12.42
C SER A 146 2.25 6.50 -11.12
N LYS A 147 2.75 5.91 -10.01
CA LYS A 147 2.96 6.63 -8.74
C LYS A 147 3.90 7.83 -8.93
N VAL A 148 5.04 7.62 -9.57
CA VAL A 148 6.00 8.70 -9.85
C VAL A 148 5.34 9.82 -10.64
N TYR A 149 4.61 9.49 -11.70
CA TYR A 149 4.00 10.49 -12.58
C TYR A 149 2.85 11.25 -11.91
N VAL A 150 2.00 10.55 -11.16
CA VAL A 150 0.94 11.18 -10.37
C VAL A 150 1.52 12.06 -9.28
N HIS A 151 2.57 11.59 -8.60
CA HIS A 151 3.26 12.41 -7.58
C HIS A 151 3.85 13.67 -8.19
N ASP A 152 4.59 13.57 -9.29
CA ASP A 152 5.18 14.74 -9.96
C ASP A 152 4.11 15.70 -10.47
N MET A 153 3.04 15.17 -11.07
CA MET A 153 1.92 15.97 -11.54
C MET A 153 1.26 16.80 -10.43
N LEU A 154 1.10 16.22 -9.26
CA LEU A 154 0.35 16.85 -8.16
C LEU A 154 1.24 17.69 -7.22
N TYR A 155 2.49 17.26 -7.02
CA TYR A 155 3.43 17.85 -6.07
C TYR A 155 4.71 18.39 -6.73
N GLY A 156 4.92 18.11 -8.02
CA GLY A 156 6.13 18.50 -8.75
C GLY A 156 6.38 19.99 -8.75
N GLY A 157 7.67 20.34 -8.84
CA GLY A 157 8.17 21.69 -8.76
C GLY A 157 9.51 21.75 -8.04
N SER A 158 9.94 22.95 -7.59
CA SER A 158 11.14 23.05 -6.76
C SER A 158 10.93 22.39 -5.40
N ILE A 159 12.02 21.99 -4.71
CA ILE A 159 11.93 21.43 -3.34
C ILE A 159 11.12 22.34 -2.41
N LYS A 160 11.19 23.65 -2.61
CA LYS A 160 10.40 24.63 -1.89
C LYS A 160 8.90 24.51 -2.22
N ASP A 161 8.56 24.29 -3.48
CA ASP A 161 7.18 24.10 -3.92
C ASP A 161 6.62 22.76 -3.42
N VAL A 162 7.45 21.71 -3.40
CA VAL A 162 7.07 20.39 -2.85
C VAL A 162 6.74 20.49 -1.37
N LEU A 163 7.56 21.16 -0.56
CA LEU A 163 7.31 21.37 0.87
C LEU A 163 6.05 22.22 1.11
N GLN A 164 5.86 23.30 0.36
CA GLN A 164 4.65 24.12 0.47
C GLN A 164 3.41 23.39 -0.03
N ASN A 165 3.53 22.61 -1.11
CA ASN A 165 2.43 21.87 -1.71
C ASN A 165 2.01 20.67 -0.87
N SER A 166 2.94 19.95 -0.23
CA SER A 166 2.63 18.84 0.67
C SER A 166 1.86 19.28 1.91
N LEU A 167 2.12 20.49 2.41
CA LEU A 167 1.37 21.10 3.51
C LEU A 167 -0.04 21.54 3.11
N LEU A 168 -0.25 21.91 1.83
CA LEU A 168 -1.52 22.44 1.33
C LEU A 168 -2.40 21.40 0.63
N LEU A 169 -1.82 20.28 0.16
CA LEU A 169 -2.52 19.22 -0.55
C LEU A 169 -2.37 17.90 0.20
N SER A 170 -3.30 17.64 1.10
CA SER A 170 -3.43 16.34 1.76
C SER A 170 -4.50 15.52 1.03
N LEU A 171 -4.08 14.75 0.02
CA LEU A 171 -4.98 13.83 -0.67
C LEU A 171 -5.15 12.53 0.11
N PRO A 172 -6.35 11.96 0.15
CA PRO A 172 -6.57 10.69 0.83
C PRO A 172 -5.86 9.54 0.10
N GLU A 173 -5.41 8.54 0.85
CA GLU A 173 -4.64 7.41 0.33
C GLU A 173 -5.35 6.66 -0.81
N TRP A 174 -6.67 6.49 -0.72
CA TRP A 174 -7.45 5.85 -1.78
C TRP A 174 -7.31 6.53 -3.14
N TYR A 175 -7.13 7.85 -3.15
CA TYR A 175 -7.02 8.64 -4.37
C TYR A 175 -5.72 8.34 -5.11
N LEU A 176 -4.59 8.40 -4.41
CA LEU A 176 -3.25 8.20 -4.98
C LEU A 176 -2.95 6.73 -5.27
N ALA A 177 -3.16 5.85 -4.29
CA ALA A 177 -2.96 4.42 -4.46
C ALA A 177 -3.93 3.83 -5.49
N GLY A 178 -5.18 4.30 -5.47
CA GLY A 178 -6.21 3.84 -6.38
C GLY A 178 -5.97 4.19 -7.84
N ILE A 179 -5.52 5.43 -8.14
CA ILE A 179 -5.23 5.80 -9.54
C ILE A 179 -4.06 4.98 -10.09
N SER A 180 -3.00 4.78 -9.32
CA SER A 180 -1.83 3.99 -9.73
C SER A 180 -2.20 2.53 -9.96
N ALA A 181 -3.03 1.96 -9.10
CA ALA A 181 -3.58 0.61 -9.27
C ALA A 181 -4.50 0.52 -10.50
N TYR A 182 -5.35 1.51 -10.73
CA TYR A 182 -6.22 1.54 -11.90
C TYR A 182 -5.42 1.60 -13.23
N VAL A 183 -4.37 2.42 -13.30
CA VAL A 183 -3.51 2.49 -14.49
C VAL A 183 -2.85 1.14 -14.78
N ALA A 184 -2.41 0.43 -13.75
CA ALA A 184 -1.70 -0.84 -13.86
C ALA A 184 -2.63 -2.04 -14.12
N PHE A 185 -3.70 -2.15 -13.35
CA PHE A 185 -4.53 -3.36 -13.29
C PHE A 185 -5.90 -3.16 -13.97
N GLY A 186 -6.35 -1.91 -14.16
CA GLY A 186 -7.66 -1.61 -14.75
C GLY A 186 -8.82 -2.23 -13.97
N ASP A 187 -9.68 -2.95 -14.70
CA ASP A 187 -10.76 -3.78 -14.16
C ASP A 187 -10.21 -5.14 -13.75
N SER A 188 -9.71 -5.26 -12.53
CA SER A 188 -9.04 -6.47 -12.05
C SER A 188 -9.97 -7.40 -11.28
N PRO A 189 -9.78 -8.73 -11.38
CA PRO A 189 -10.55 -9.69 -10.59
C PRO A 189 -10.42 -9.50 -9.09
N GLU A 190 -9.22 -9.14 -8.59
CA GLU A 190 -8.97 -8.89 -7.17
C GLU A 190 -9.81 -7.73 -6.65
N MET A 191 -9.82 -6.60 -7.38
CA MET A 191 -10.65 -5.44 -7.04
C MET A 191 -12.14 -5.78 -7.08
N ASN A 192 -12.60 -6.49 -8.13
CA ASN A 192 -14.00 -6.88 -8.27
C ASN A 192 -14.44 -7.80 -7.14
N GLN A 193 -13.64 -8.81 -6.80
CA GLN A 193 -13.92 -9.71 -5.68
C GLN A 193 -14.02 -8.94 -4.35
N TYR A 194 -13.09 -8.03 -4.09
CA TYR A 194 -13.14 -7.16 -2.92
C TYR A 194 -14.45 -6.34 -2.89
N MET A 195 -14.78 -5.66 -4.00
CA MET A 195 -15.98 -4.83 -4.07
C MET A 195 -17.24 -5.65 -3.88
N TYR A 196 -17.38 -6.81 -4.55
CA TYR A 196 -18.55 -7.66 -4.41
C TYR A 196 -18.74 -8.14 -2.96
N GLN A 197 -17.67 -8.51 -2.29
CA GLN A 197 -17.71 -8.91 -0.88
C GLN A 197 -18.19 -7.78 0.04
N VAL A 198 -17.63 -6.57 -0.12
CA VAL A 198 -17.96 -5.46 0.80
C VAL A 198 -19.32 -4.82 0.53
N VAL A 199 -19.79 -4.77 -0.74
CA VAL A 199 -21.12 -4.25 -1.06
C VAL A 199 -22.23 -5.24 -0.68
N SER A 200 -22.05 -6.55 -0.92
CA SER A 200 -23.00 -7.59 -0.55
C SER A 200 -23.18 -7.69 0.96
N SER A 201 -22.12 -7.49 1.72
CA SER A 201 -22.17 -7.49 3.20
C SER A 201 -22.52 -6.13 3.82
N ASN A 202 -22.76 -5.10 3.00
CA ASN A 202 -22.97 -3.70 3.43
C ASN A 202 -21.86 -3.16 4.35
N LYS A 203 -20.60 -3.56 4.08
CA LYS A 203 -19.41 -3.20 4.88
C LYS A 203 -18.46 -2.22 4.17
N VAL A 204 -18.94 -1.52 3.13
CA VAL A 204 -18.12 -0.55 2.41
C VAL A 204 -17.72 0.59 3.33
N ARG A 205 -16.42 0.76 3.49
CA ARG A 205 -15.85 1.87 4.27
C ARG A 205 -15.93 3.18 3.47
N LYS A 206 -16.05 4.31 4.16
CA LYS A 206 -15.88 5.63 3.52
C LYS A 206 -14.46 5.72 2.92
N PRO A 207 -14.30 6.12 1.65
CA PRO A 207 -12.98 6.15 1.00
C PRO A 207 -11.91 6.91 1.79
N SER A 208 -12.26 8.02 2.42
CA SER A 208 -11.33 8.82 3.25
C SER A 208 -10.79 8.12 4.49
N LEU A 209 -11.42 7.01 4.91
CA LEU A 209 -11.01 6.21 6.07
C LEU A 209 -10.29 4.91 5.70
N ALA A 210 -10.27 4.55 4.42
CA ALA A 210 -9.55 3.37 3.94
C ALA A 210 -8.04 3.58 4.03
N ARG A 211 -7.28 2.51 4.33
CA ARG A 211 -5.82 2.53 4.44
C ARG A 211 -5.21 1.27 3.81
N GLY A 212 -3.95 1.37 3.39
CA GLY A 212 -3.19 0.25 2.83
C GLY A 212 -3.87 -0.40 1.63
N LYS A 213 -3.90 -1.73 1.60
CA LYS A 213 -4.49 -2.49 0.49
C LYS A 213 -5.98 -2.21 0.29
N GLU A 214 -6.71 -1.92 1.37
CA GLU A 214 -8.13 -1.51 1.29
C GLU A 214 -8.29 -0.19 0.53
N ALA A 215 -7.45 0.80 0.82
CA ALA A 215 -7.46 2.08 0.12
C ALA A 215 -7.13 1.92 -1.36
N GLU A 216 -6.16 1.06 -1.69
CA GLU A 216 -5.78 0.76 -3.06
C GLU A 216 -6.95 0.15 -3.86
N LEU A 217 -7.57 -0.93 -3.34
CA LEU A 217 -8.64 -1.64 -4.05
C LEU A 217 -9.91 -0.78 -4.17
N LEU A 218 -10.27 -0.10 -3.10
CA LEU A 218 -11.43 0.81 -3.08
C LEU A 218 -11.20 2.00 -4.01
N GLY A 219 -10.00 2.58 -3.98
CA GLY A 219 -9.63 3.66 -4.89
C GLY A 219 -9.59 3.19 -6.35
N GLN A 220 -9.00 2.02 -6.64
CA GLN A 220 -9.01 1.42 -7.98
C GLN A 220 -10.45 1.25 -8.50
N SER A 221 -11.39 0.82 -7.65
CA SER A 221 -12.79 0.65 -8.03
C SER A 221 -13.46 1.98 -8.37
N ILE A 222 -13.14 3.05 -7.65
CA ILE A 222 -13.68 4.39 -7.94
C ILE A 222 -13.17 4.88 -9.30
N TRP A 223 -11.87 4.77 -9.58
CA TRP A 223 -11.29 5.16 -10.87
C TRP A 223 -11.79 4.28 -12.02
N ASN A 224 -11.97 2.99 -11.78
CA ASN A 224 -12.56 2.06 -12.76
C ASN A 224 -14.02 2.44 -13.07
N TYR A 225 -14.82 2.77 -12.05
CA TYR A 225 -16.18 3.25 -12.24
C TYR A 225 -16.23 4.54 -13.05
N ILE A 226 -15.36 5.51 -12.77
CA ILE A 226 -15.25 6.75 -13.56
C ILE A 226 -14.97 6.41 -15.04
N ALA A 227 -13.99 5.56 -15.27
CA ALA A 227 -13.60 5.21 -16.63
C ALA A 227 -14.67 4.40 -17.39
N LYS A 228 -15.37 3.49 -16.71
CA LYS A 228 -16.47 2.70 -17.31
C LYS A 228 -17.69 3.55 -17.61
N THR A 229 -18.06 4.44 -16.71
CA THR A 229 -19.32 5.21 -16.80
C THR A 229 -19.16 6.50 -17.61
N TYR A 230 -18.03 7.20 -17.45
CA TYR A 230 -17.82 8.52 -18.05
C TYR A 230 -16.72 8.53 -19.13
N GLY A 231 -16.07 7.37 -19.34
CA GLY A 231 -14.93 7.25 -20.26
C GLY A 231 -13.58 7.55 -19.60
N LYS A 232 -12.49 7.31 -20.34
CA LYS A 232 -11.12 7.47 -19.84
C LYS A 232 -10.64 8.92 -19.75
N GLN A 233 -11.17 9.80 -20.59
CA GLN A 233 -10.78 11.21 -20.65
C GLN A 233 -10.97 11.95 -19.31
N PRO A 234 -12.08 11.77 -18.56
CA PRO A 234 -12.27 12.38 -17.24
C PRO A 234 -11.19 12.04 -16.21
N VAL A 235 -10.51 10.90 -16.33
CA VAL A 235 -9.43 10.51 -15.39
C VAL A 235 -8.33 11.57 -15.36
N GLY A 236 -7.75 11.88 -16.53
CA GLY A 236 -6.72 12.91 -16.63
C GLY A 236 -7.24 14.31 -16.28
N ASN A 237 -8.49 14.63 -16.67
CA ASN A 237 -9.11 15.91 -16.34
C ASN A 237 -9.27 16.12 -14.82
N ILE A 238 -9.72 15.09 -14.11
CA ILE A 238 -9.84 15.13 -12.63
C ILE A 238 -8.46 15.36 -12.01
N LEU A 239 -7.44 14.62 -12.44
CA LEU A 239 -6.07 14.77 -11.92
C LEU A 239 -5.53 16.19 -12.15
N ASN A 240 -5.68 16.72 -13.38
CA ASN A 240 -5.28 18.09 -13.72
C ASN A 240 -6.02 19.14 -12.88
N LEU A 241 -7.33 18.96 -12.71
CA LEU A 241 -8.11 19.88 -11.90
C LEU A 241 -7.71 19.77 -10.41
N THR A 242 -7.43 18.56 -9.90
CA THR A 242 -6.95 18.37 -8.52
C THR A 242 -5.63 19.10 -8.29
N ARG A 243 -4.72 19.10 -9.25
CA ARG A 243 -3.47 19.88 -9.18
C ARG A 243 -3.74 21.38 -8.99
N ILE A 244 -4.78 21.90 -9.65
CA ILE A 244 -5.10 23.34 -9.64
C ILE A 244 -5.87 23.73 -8.37
N ILE A 245 -6.97 23.04 -8.07
CA ILE A 245 -7.89 23.41 -6.98
C ILE A 245 -7.56 22.76 -5.64
N ARG A 246 -6.60 21.85 -5.59
CA ARG A 246 -6.09 21.19 -4.37
C ARG A 246 -7.15 20.45 -3.56
N ASN A 247 -8.18 19.92 -4.22
CA ASN A 247 -9.26 19.18 -3.57
C ASN A 247 -9.81 18.08 -4.49
N ASP A 248 -9.71 16.82 -4.05
CA ASP A 248 -10.13 15.63 -4.78
C ASP A 248 -11.65 15.61 -5.05
N GLN A 249 -12.46 15.87 -4.02
CA GLN A 249 -13.93 15.80 -4.10
C GLN A 249 -14.48 16.86 -5.05
N SER A 250 -13.96 18.08 -4.94
CA SER A 250 -14.36 19.19 -5.82
C SER A 250 -13.93 18.94 -7.26
N SER A 251 -12.77 18.33 -7.48
CA SER A 251 -12.27 18.00 -8.82
C SER A 251 -13.16 16.94 -9.48
N ILE A 252 -13.52 15.90 -8.76
CA ILE A 252 -14.45 14.86 -9.23
C ILE A 252 -15.81 15.48 -9.51
N SER A 253 -16.35 16.24 -8.57
CA SER A 253 -17.68 16.85 -8.71
C SER A 253 -17.77 17.80 -9.91
N SER A 254 -16.77 18.64 -10.10
CA SER A 254 -16.73 19.61 -11.19
C SER A 254 -16.56 18.94 -12.54
N THR A 255 -15.64 17.96 -12.65
CA THR A 255 -15.38 17.26 -13.90
C THR A 255 -16.56 16.41 -14.33
N LEU A 256 -17.19 15.69 -13.41
CA LEU A 256 -18.31 14.79 -13.69
C LEU A 256 -19.68 15.49 -13.67
N ARG A 257 -19.71 16.75 -13.25
CA ARG A 257 -20.95 17.54 -13.04
C ARG A 257 -21.94 16.82 -12.12
N ARG A 258 -21.41 16.22 -11.02
CA ARG A 258 -22.17 15.45 -10.02
C ARG A 258 -21.69 15.82 -8.63
N PRO A 259 -22.58 16.12 -7.67
CA PRO A 259 -22.18 16.25 -6.26
C PRO A 259 -21.46 14.98 -5.78
N PHE A 260 -20.36 15.13 -5.05
CA PHE A 260 -19.52 13.99 -4.64
C PHE A 260 -20.29 12.91 -3.86
N ALA A 261 -21.19 13.31 -2.96
CA ALA A 261 -22.02 12.37 -2.23
C ALA A 261 -22.94 11.54 -3.15
N LYS A 262 -23.51 12.17 -4.20
CA LYS A 262 -24.32 11.47 -5.20
C LYS A 262 -23.46 10.54 -6.06
N PHE A 263 -22.26 10.98 -6.45
CA PHE A 263 -21.29 10.17 -7.17
C PHE A 263 -20.91 8.91 -6.40
N LEU A 264 -20.63 9.02 -5.09
CA LEU A 264 -20.31 7.85 -4.25
C LEU A 264 -21.51 6.88 -4.12
N LYS A 265 -22.72 7.40 -4.08
CA LYS A 265 -23.90 6.56 -4.08
C LYS A 265 -24.06 5.80 -5.40
N GLU A 266 -23.92 6.47 -6.54
CA GLU A 266 -23.98 5.87 -7.87
C GLU A 266 -22.87 4.82 -8.08
N TRP A 267 -21.65 5.08 -7.59
CA TRP A 267 -20.54 4.12 -7.58
C TRP A 267 -20.87 2.87 -6.72
N TYR A 268 -21.43 3.05 -5.54
CA TYR A 268 -21.85 1.93 -4.68
C TYR A 268 -22.93 1.08 -5.36
N GLU A 269 -23.96 1.72 -5.92
CA GLU A 269 -25.06 1.06 -6.62
C GLU A 269 -24.58 0.30 -7.87
N PHE A 270 -23.59 0.83 -8.58
CA PHE A 270 -22.94 0.15 -9.70
C PHE A 270 -22.35 -1.19 -9.26
N TYR A 271 -21.47 -1.21 -8.26
CA TYR A 271 -20.86 -2.45 -7.80
C TYR A 271 -21.87 -3.39 -7.10
N LEU A 272 -22.88 -2.87 -6.47
CA LEU A 272 -23.97 -3.68 -5.92
C LEU A 272 -24.77 -4.39 -7.03
N SER A 273 -24.98 -3.73 -8.16
CA SER A 273 -25.64 -4.36 -9.32
C SER A 273 -24.79 -5.42 -9.98
N GLU A 274 -23.47 -5.14 -10.14
CA GLU A 274 -22.50 -6.10 -10.67
C GLU A 274 -22.38 -7.34 -9.77
N SER A 275 -22.37 -7.16 -8.44
CA SER A 275 -22.29 -8.28 -7.49
C SER A 275 -23.50 -9.22 -7.60
N LYS A 276 -24.70 -8.67 -7.77
CA LYS A 276 -25.93 -9.49 -7.96
C LYS A 276 -25.86 -10.31 -9.24
N GLN A 277 -25.33 -9.76 -10.33
CA GLN A 277 -25.16 -10.53 -11.58
C GLN A 277 -24.11 -11.63 -11.40
N TYR A 278 -23.06 -11.37 -10.63
CA TYR A 278 -22.04 -12.37 -10.31
C TYR A 278 -22.62 -13.52 -9.50
N ASP A 279 -23.42 -13.24 -8.47
CA ASP A 279 -24.07 -14.26 -7.61
C ASP A 279 -25.02 -15.17 -8.40
N VAL A 280 -25.76 -14.63 -9.36
CA VAL A 280 -26.65 -15.43 -10.24
C VAL A 280 -25.85 -16.41 -11.10
N ASN A 281 -24.64 -16.04 -11.52
CA ASN A 281 -23.79 -16.86 -12.39
C ASN A 281 -22.87 -17.81 -11.61
N THR A 282 -22.78 -17.67 -10.27
CA THR A 282 -21.93 -18.50 -9.43
C THR A 282 -22.74 -19.71 -8.97
N VAL A 283 -22.38 -20.90 -9.43
CA VAL A 283 -22.95 -22.15 -8.92
C VAL A 283 -22.49 -22.30 -7.48
N ALA A 284 -23.44 -22.24 -6.55
CA ALA A 284 -23.15 -22.53 -5.14
C ALA A 284 -22.50 -23.92 -5.06
N THR A 285 -21.27 -23.98 -4.58
CA THR A 285 -20.55 -25.25 -4.44
C THR A 285 -21.29 -26.05 -3.36
N GLN A 286 -22.03 -27.08 -3.79
CA GLN A 286 -22.78 -27.97 -2.87
C GLN A 286 -21.75 -28.68 -1.97
N GLY A 287 -22.02 -28.73 -0.67
CA GLY A 287 -21.20 -29.47 0.30
C GLY A 287 -20.10 -28.67 1.00
N ILE A 288 -20.01 -27.35 0.79
CA ILE A 288 -19.13 -26.49 1.60
C ILE A 288 -19.82 -26.24 2.95
N THR A 289 -19.12 -26.57 4.03
CA THR A 289 -19.53 -26.25 5.40
C THR A 289 -18.57 -25.22 5.98
N GLU A 290 -19.12 -24.15 6.50
CA GLU A 290 -18.33 -23.16 7.26
C GLU A 290 -17.75 -23.82 8.52
N LEU A 291 -16.42 -23.87 8.63
CA LEU A 291 -15.75 -24.53 9.73
C LEU A 291 -15.64 -23.61 10.95
N ILE A 292 -15.39 -22.32 10.73
CA ILE A 292 -15.19 -21.34 11.79
C ILE A 292 -16.33 -20.32 11.72
N GLN A 293 -17.34 -20.50 12.57
CA GLN A 293 -18.52 -19.63 12.68
C GLN A 293 -18.34 -18.54 13.76
N LYS A 294 -17.11 -18.08 13.94
CA LYS A 294 -16.81 -16.99 14.89
C LYS A 294 -16.95 -15.65 14.19
N GLU A 295 -17.84 -14.78 14.69
CA GLU A 295 -17.80 -13.37 14.34
C GLU A 295 -16.48 -12.76 14.87
N LEU A 296 -15.68 -12.23 13.95
CA LEU A 296 -14.44 -11.57 14.30
C LEU A 296 -14.70 -10.19 14.88
N ASN A 297 -14.07 -9.87 16.00
CA ASN A 297 -14.11 -8.54 16.56
C ASN A 297 -13.33 -7.55 15.65
N ARG A 298 -13.59 -6.25 15.83
CA ARG A 298 -12.88 -5.22 15.09
C ARG A 298 -11.37 -5.30 15.32
N GLY A 299 -10.62 -5.51 14.24
CA GLY A 299 -9.17 -5.65 14.27
C GLY A 299 -8.67 -7.09 14.45
N GLU A 300 -9.54 -8.08 14.58
CA GLU A 300 -9.18 -9.49 14.48
C GLU A 300 -9.12 -9.94 13.02
N VAL A 301 -8.10 -10.71 12.69
CA VAL A 301 -7.90 -11.35 11.38
C VAL A 301 -7.54 -12.81 11.59
N LEU A 302 -8.16 -13.71 10.84
CA LEU A 302 -7.80 -15.12 10.82
C LEU A 302 -6.64 -15.35 9.85
N ARG A 303 -5.65 -16.12 10.29
CA ARG A 303 -4.44 -16.40 9.51
C ARG A 303 -4.00 -17.85 9.67
N ASP A 304 -3.21 -18.28 8.70
CA ASP A 304 -2.42 -19.52 8.71
C ASP A 304 -3.19 -20.77 9.13
N PHE A 305 -4.14 -21.17 8.29
CA PHE A 305 -4.95 -22.38 8.50
C PHE A 305 -4.18 -23.64 8.10
N LYS A 306 -4.11 -24.62 9.01
CA LYS A 306 -3.48 -25.92 8.73
C LYS A 306 -4.33 -27.06 9.28
N VAL A 307 -4.73 -27.97 8.39
CA VAL A 307 -5.40 -29.22 8.78
C VAL A 307 -4.34 -30.27 9.11
N SER A 308 -4.56 -31.04 10.16
CA SER A 308 -3.68 -32.15 10.52
C SER A 308 -3.68 -33.25 9.44
N SER A 309 -2.62 -34.04 9.38
CA SER A 309 -2.46 -35.10 8.37
C SER A 309 -3.55 -36.17 8.45
N ASP A 310 -4.14 -36.41 9.62
CA ASP A 310 -5.25 -37.32 9.86
C ASP A 310 -6.65 -36.71 9.60
N GLY A 311 -6.69 -35.41 9.23
CA GLY A 311 -7.95 -34.71 8.96
C GLY A 311 -8.84 -34.44 10.16
N ASN A 312 -8.38 -34.67 11.40
CA ASN A 312 -9.21 -34.52 12.60
C ASN A 312 -9.10 -33.13 13.27
N TRP A 313 -8.04 -32.40 13.01
CA TRP A 313 -7.74 -31.13 13.67
C TRP A 313 -7.48 -30.02 12.67
N LEU A 314 -7.91 -28.80 13.03
CA LEU A 314 -7.57 -27.56 12.35
C LEU A 314 -6.85 -26.63 13.34
N ALA A 315 -5.61 -26.27 13.02
CA ALA A 315 -4.89 -25.21 13.71
C ALA A 315 -4.99 -23.91 12.91
N TYR A 316 -5.23 -22.79 13.58
CA TYR A 316 -5.27 -21.47 12.95
C TYR A 316 -4.85 -20.36 13.91
N VAL A 317 -4.44 -19.23 13.36
CA VAL A 317 -4.00 -18.06 14.12
C VAL A 317 -5.04 -16.96 14.03
N ILE A 318 -5.37 -16.36 15.19
CA ILE A 318 -6.10 -15.10 15.29
C ILE A 318 -5.09 -14.00 15.58
N ASP A 319 -5.02 -13.01 14.71
CA ASP A 319 -4.22 -11.79 14.90
C ASP A 319 -5.15 -10.65 15.32
N GLU A 320 -4.99 -10.14 16.52
CA GLU A 320 -5.68 -8.98 17.07
C GLU A 320 -4.70 -7.80 17.14
N SER A 321 -4.39 -7.18 15.99
CA SER A 321 -3.49 -6.03 15.89
C SER A 321 -2.12 -6.26 16.57
N GLY A 322 -1.52 -7.43 16.37
CA GLY A 322 -0.21 -7.81 16.90
C GLY A 322 -0.23 -8.70 18.15
N LYS A 323 -1.40 -8.93 18.73
CA LYS A 323 -1.61 -9.98 19.73
C LYS A 323 -2.10 -11.22 19.03
N PHE A 324 -1.33 -12.29 19.09
CA PHE A 324 -1.59 -13.54 18.37
C PHE A 324 -2.12 -14.61 19.31
N GLN A 325 -3.12 -15.36 18.86
CA GLN A 325 -3.67 -16.53 19.53
C GLN A 325 -3.65 -17.69 18.55
N ILE A 326 -3.07 -18.83 18.93
CA ILE A 326 -3.13 -20.05 18.16
C ILE A 326 -4.27 -20.90 18.71
N GLN A 327 -5.22 -21.22 17.83
CA GLN A 327 -6.41 -22.00 18.14
C GLN A 327 -6.30 -23.38 17.52
N LEU A 328 -6.73 -24.38 18.28
CA LEU A 328 -6.82 -25.77 17.84
C LEU A 328 -8.28 -26.22 17.89
N MET A 329 -8.84 -26.52 16.73
CA MET A 329 -10.23 -26.99 16.59
C MET A 329 -10.27 -28.47 16.25
N ASN A 330 -11.06 -29.23 16.97
CA ASN A 330 -11.41 -30.59 16.54
C ASN A 330 -12.50 -30.53 15.48
N LEU A 331 -12.21 -31.04 14.28
CA LEU A 331 -13.11 -30.94 13.12
C LEU A 331 -14.40 -31.77 13.24
N LYS A 332 -14.41 -32.83 14.07
CA LYS A 332 -15.59 -33.65 14.34
C LYS A 332 -16.52 -33.00 15.36
N THR A 333 -15.95 -32.55 16.48
CA THR A 333 -16.75 -32.00 17.61
C THR A 333 -16.98 -30.49 17.52
N LYS A 334 -16.25 -29.79 16.63
CA LYS A 334 -16.22 -28.32 16.49
C LYS A 334 -15.76 -27.58 17.74
N LYS A 335 -15.23 -28.29 18.74
CA LYS A 335 -14.67 -27.65 19.94
C LYS A 335 -13.32 -27.05 19.63
N THR A 336 -13.11 -25.82 20.09
CA THR A 336 -11.90 -25.03 19.87
C THR A 336 -11.24 -24.72 21.22
N ASN A 337 -9.93 -24.91 21.30
CA ASN A 337 -9.11 -24.57 22.44
C ASN A 337 -7.98 -23.62 22.03
N GLU A 338 -7.73 -22.58 22.84
CA GLU A 338 -6.53 -21.75 22.72
C GLU A 338 -5.33 -22.54 23.24
N ILE A 339 -4.33 -22.77 22.38
CA ILE A 339 -3.12 -23.51 22.76
C ILE A 339 -1.91 -22.61 23.01
N PHE A 340 -1.91 -21.42 22.45
CA PHE A 340 -0.80 -20.47 22.60
C PHE A 340 -1.26 -19.04 22.40
N LYS A 341 -0.67 -18.11 23.15
CA LYS A 341 -0.95 -16.68 23.05
C LYS A 341 0.34 -15.89 23.24
N THR A 342 0.56 -14.90 22.39
CA THR A 342 1.76 -14.04 22.41
C THR A 342 1.48 -12.67 21.85
N GLY A 343 2.38 -11.72 22.09
CA GLY A 343 2.31 -10.36 21.60
C GLY A 343 1.38 -9.45 22.41
N LEU A 344 1.42 -8.18 22.10
CA LEU A 344 0.57 -7.15 22.70
C LEU A 344 -0.28 -6.50 21.62
N LYS A 345 -1.52 -6.17 21.99
CA LYS A 345 -2.41 -5.43 21.09
C LYS A 345 -1.90 -4.00 20.92
N ASP A 346 -1.62 -3.63 19.68
CA ASP A 346 -1.27 -2.28 19.28
C ASP A 346 -2.32 -1.76 18.27
N PRO A 347 -3.22 -0.86 18.69
CA PRO A 347 -4.27 -0.33 17.80
C PRO A 347 -3.73 0.44 16.60
N LEU A 348 -2.48 0.90 16.64
CA LEU A 348 -1.81 1.62 15.55
C LEU A 348 -1.06 0.67 14.61
N ARG A 349 -0.93 -0.61 14.97
CA ARG A 349 -0.26 -1.60 14.15
C ARG A 349 -1.14 -1.98 12.95
N ILE A 350 -0.71 -1.59 11.78
CA ILE A 350 -1.24 -2.14 10.53
C ILE A 350 -0.75 -3.58 10.43
N SER A 351 -1.69 -4.52 10.33
CA SER A 351 -1.34 -5.93 10.17
C SER A 351 -0.63 -6.16 8.84
N ASN A 352 0.70 -6.30 8.89
CA ASN A 352 1.59 -6.42 7.73
C ASN A 352 1.80 -7.88 7.26
N GLY A 353 0.94 -8.81 7.65
CA GLY A 353 1.09 -10.22 7.27
C GLY A 353 2.12 -11.01 8.09
N LYS A 354 2.91 -10.38 8.96
CA LYS A 354 3.89 -11.05 9.80
C LYS A 354 3.22 -11.52 11.10
N GLY A 355 3.26 -12.82 11.36
CA GLY A 355 2.70 -13.46 12.55
C GLY A 355 3.26 -14.87 12.70
N PRO A 356 2.93 -15.56 13.80
CA PRO A 356 3.33 -16.95 13.98
C PRO A 356 2.76 -17.82 12.84
N LEU A 357 3.57 -18.74 12.34
CA LEU A 357 3.19 -19.77 11.38
C LEU A 357 2.95 -21.08 12.12
N VAL A 358 1.97 -21.86 11.67
CA VAL A 358 1.60 -23.14 12.26
C VAL A 358 1.95 -24.27 11.30
N PHE A 359 2.62 -25.30 11.80
CA PHE A 359 2.95 -26.49 11.03
C PHE A 359 2.64 -27.74 11.86
N TRP A 360 2.15 -28.77 11.20
CA TRP A 360 1.98 -30.09 11.79
C TRP A 360 3.26 -30.91 11.67
N SER A 361 3.63 -31.62 12.73
CA SER A 361 4.66 -32.65 12.61
C SER A 361 4.14 -33.84 11.81
N LYS A 362 5.04 -34.61 11.19
CA LYS A 362 4.63 -35.85 10.44
C LYS A 362 3.95 -36.88 11.34
N THR A 363 4.17 -36.80 12.65
CA THR A 363 3.69 -37.80 13.64
C THR A 363 2.47 -37.32 14.43
N ASN A 364 1.90 -36.15 14.14
CA ASN A 364 0.79 -35.53 14.89
C ASN A 364 1.03 -35.42 16.42
N SER A 365 2.28 -35.36 16.86
CA SER A 365 2.68 -35.26 18.28
C SER A 365 3.02 -33.83 18.65
#